data_69fef25365f8fdee214bb61c830d0db6
#
_entry.id   69fef25365f8fdee214bb61c830d0db6
#
_cell.length_a   1.000
_cell.length_b   1.000
_cell.length_c   1.000
_cell.angle_alpha   90.00
_cell.angle_beta   90.00
_cell.angle_gamma   90.00
#
_symmetry.space_group_name_H-M   'P 1'
#
loop_
_entity.id
_entity.type
_entity.pdbx_description
1 polymer ?
#
loop_
_entity_poly.entity_id
_entity_poly.type
_entity_poly.pdbx_seq_one_letter_code
_entity_poly.pdbx_strand_id
1 'polypeptide(L)'
;MKTKDFNILFSGLSVGTHHFDFELNDTFFELFGYTDYTGLQGNARMTMLKSETVFDLDFTFKGSIQALCDIMNELFTQELENSFSIQVKFGEEYNDENEELLILPHSEHTLKIAQNIYELVVLS
;
A
#
# COMPACT_ATOMS: atom_id res chain seq x y z
N MET A 1 -7.74 0.46 13.39
CA MET A 1 -7.36 0.54 11.97
C MET A 1 -8.29 -0.34 11.15
N LYS A 2 -8.77 0.15 10.03
CA LYS A 2 -9.71 -0.55 9.14
C LYS A 2 -9.23 -0.39 7.71
N THR A 3 -9.64 -1.31 6.81
CA THR A 3 -9.24 -1.21 5.40
C THR A 3 -9.68 0.08 4.75
N LYS A 4 -10.82 0.64 5.14
CA LYS A 4 -11.32 1.93 4.62
C LYS A 4 -10.42 3.12 4.97
N ASP A 5 -9.57 3.00 5.98
CA ASP A 5 -8.61 4.06 6.33
C ASP A 5 -7.55 4.25 5.22
N PHE A 6 -7.46 3.30 4.30
CA PHE A 6 -6.57 3.32 3.14
C PHE A 6 -7.31 3.68 1.83
N ASN A 7 -8.54 4.15 1.92
CA ASN A 7 -9.29 4.59 0.75
C ASN A 7 -8.98 6.05 0.43
N ILE A 8 -8.72 6.33 -0.83
CA ILE A 8 -8.43 7.67 -1.33
C ILE A 8 -9.57 8.13 -2.22
N LEU A 9 -10.29 9.16 -1.79
CA LEU A 9 -11.34 9.77 -2.60
C LEU A 9 -10.68 10.74 -3.59
N PHE A 10 -10.33 10.24 -4.76
CA PHE A 10 -9.55 11.02 -5.73
C PHE A 10 -10.38 12.02 -6.53
N SER A 11 -11.69 11.87 -6.57
CA SER A 11 -12.55 12.79 -7.33
C SER A 11 -12.50 14.23 -6.83
N GLY A 12 -12.14 14.42 -5.56
CA GLY A 12 -11.98 15.75 -4.96
C GLY A 12 -10.58 16.33 -5.05
N LEU A 13 -9.64 15.60 -5.64
CA LEU A 13 -8.25 16.04 -5.74
C LEU A 13 -8.00 16.79 -7.06
N SER A 14 -7.23 17.88 -6.97
CA SER A 14 -6.81 18.62 -8.16
C SER A 14 -5.74 17.84 -8.94
N VAL A 15 -5.57 18.18 -10.21
CA VAL A 15 -4.43 17.70 -11.02
C VAL A 15 -3.14 18.16 -10.35
N GLY A 16 -2.17 17.26 -10.26
CA GLY A 16 -0.89 17.52 -9.62
C GLY A 16 -0.43 16.39 -8.72
N THR A 17 0.54 16.69 -7.87
CA THR A 17 1.16 15.71 -6.99
C THR A 17 0.50 15.76 -5.60
N HIS A 18 0.16 14.57 -5.08
CA HIS A 18 -0.43 14.39 -3.74
C HIS A 18 0.32 13.30 -2.99
N HIS A 19 0.54 13.51 -1.70
CA HIS A 19 1.23 12.55 -0.84
C HIS A 19 0.28 12.05 0.25
N PHE A 20 0.33 10.74 0.52
CA PHE A 20 -0.46 10.09 1.56
C PHE A 20 0.47 9.23 2.39
N ASP A 21 0.52 9.49 3.69
CA ASP A 21 1.38 8.77 4.63
C ASP A 21 0.54 7.92 5.57
N PHE A 22 1.01 6.70 5.84
CA PHE A 22 0.34 5.75 6.72
C PHE A 22 1.33 5.18 7.72
N GLU A 23 1.00 5.28 9.01
CA GLU A 23 1.75 4.57 10.04
C GLU A 23 1.22 3.14 10.14
N LEU A 24 2.11 2.17 10.11
CA LEU A 24 1.76 0.75 10.13
C LEU A 24 2.27 0.10 11.41
N ASN A 25 1.44 -0.79 11.96
CA ASN A 25 1.75 -1.57 13.15
C ASN A 25 1.06 -2.94 13.05
N ASP A 26 1.13 -3.74 14.12
CA ASP A 26 0.52 -5.08 14.12
C ASP A 26 -0.98 -5.07 13.82
N THR A 27 -1.68 -3.99 14.13
CA THR A 27 -3.10 -3.85 13.78
C THR A 27 -3.31 -3.93 12.27
N PHE A 28 -2.37 -3.41 11.49
CA PHE A 28 -2.42 -3.54 10.02
C PHE A 28 -2.34 -5.00 9.58
N PHE A 29 -1.42 -5.78 10.16
CA PHE A 29 -1.32 -7.22 9.88
C PHE A 29 -2.62 -7.95 10.25
N GLU A 30 -3.26 -7.58 11.34
CA GLU A 30 -4.51 -8.18 11.79
C GLU A 30 -5.64 -8.00 10.78
N LEU A 31 -5.66 -6.88 10.04
CA LEU A 31 -6.66 -6.65 8.99
C LEU A 31 -6.63 -7.72 7.90
N PHE A 32 -5.47 -8.31 7.65
CA PHE A 32 -5.25 -9.29 6.61
C PHE A 32 -5.06 -10.70 7.16
N GLY A 33 -5.20 -10.88 8.47
CA GLY A 33 -5.00 -12.18 9.10
C GLY A 33 -3.57 -12.70 9.00
N TYR A 34 -2.59 -11.81 8.88
CA TYR A 34 -1.18 -12.17 8.73
C TYR A 34 -0.55 -12.34 10.10
N THR A 35 0.00 -13.52 10.35
CA THR A 35 0.51 -13.90 11.68
C THR A 35 1.97 -14.34 11.69
N ASP A 36 2.65 -14.32 10.54
CA ASP A 36 4.02 -14.83 10.41
C ASP A 36 5.03 -13.93 11.15
N TYR A 37 4.74 -12.64 11.26
CA TYR A 37 5.62 -11.68 11.93
C TYR A 37 4.83 -10.82 12.89
N THR A 38 5.52 -10.29 13.90
CA THR A 38 4.98 -9.38 14.90
C THR A 38 5.88 -8.15 15.04
N GLY A 39 5.42 -7.19 15.82
CA GLY A 39 6.22 -5.99 16.10
C GLY A 39 6.42 -5.09 14.88
N LEU A 40 5.45 -5.07 13.97
CA LEU A 40 5.52 -4.19 12.80
C LEU A 40 5.51 -2.73 13.25
N GLN A 41 6.51 -1.99 12.79
CA GLN A 41 6.59 -0.53 12.93
C GLN A 41 7.14 0.04 11.64
N GLY A 42 6.43 0.94 11.05
CA GLY A 42 6.90 1.54 9.82
C GLY A 42 5.94 2.55 9.23
N ASN A 43 6.39 3.15 8.15
CA ASN A 43 5.63 4.14 7.42
C ASN A 43 5.57 3.76 5.95
N ALA A 44 4.37 3.79 5.40
CA ALA A 44 4.14 3.65 3.97
C ALA A 44 3.73 5.01 3.42
N ARG A 45 4.23 5.34 2.25
CA ARG A 45 3.84 6.56 1.53
C ARG A 45 3.37 6.18 0.13
N MET A 46 2.25 6.74 -0.26
CA MET A 46 1.80 6.70 -1.65
C MET A 46 1.85 8.12 -2.19
N THR A 47 2.61 8.30 -3.26
CA THR A 47 2.66 9.57 -4.00
C THR A 47 1.86 9.41 -5.27
N MET A 48 0.83 10.24 -5.44
CA MET A 48 -0.04 10.24 -6.62
C MET A 48 0.30 11.44 -7.49
N LEU A 49 0.66 11.17 -8.72
CA LEU A 49 0.70 12.21 -9.75
C LEU A 49 -0.58 12.10 -10.57
N LYS A 50 -1.52 12.99 -10.29
CA LYS A 50 -2.83 12.98 -10.94
C LYS A 50 -2.81 13.86 -12.18
N SER A 51 -3.13 13.27 -13.33
CA SER A 51 -3.42 13.99 -14.56
C SER A 51 -4.92 13.82 -14.89
N GLU A 52 -5.37 14.40 -15.99
CA GLU A 52 -6.79 14.32 -16.38
C GLU A 52 -7.24 12.90 -16.69
N THR A 53 -6.36 12.04 -17.19
CA THR A 53 -6.71 10.71 -17.69
C THR A 53 -5.97 9.57 -17.03
N VAL A 54 -4.87 9.84 -16.34
CA VAL A 54 -3.99 8.82 -15.77
C VAL A 54 -3.50 9.27 -14.41
N PHE A 55 -3.40 8.32 -13.47
CA PHE A 55 -2.74 8.54 -12.20
C PHE A 55 -1.49 7.67 -12.15
N ASP A 56 -0.35 8.26 -11.80
CA ASP A 56 0.87 7.51 -11.50
C ASP A 56 1.00 7.42 -9.98
N LEU A 57 1.05 6.19 -9.47
CA LEU A 57 1.15 5.93 -8.03
C LEU A 57 2.51 5.34 -7.71
N ASP A 58 3.25 5.99 -6.83
CA ASP A 58 4.50 5.47 -6.30
C ASP A 58 4.31 5.11 -4.83
N PHE A 59 4.55 3.84 -4.51
CA PHE A 59 4.46 3.33 -3.15
C PHE A 59 5.85 3.10 -2.59
N THR A 60 6.09 3.58 -1.38
CA THR A 60 7.33 3.31 -0.65
C THR A 60 6.99 2.86 0.77
N PHE A 61 7.78 1.95 1.29
CA PHE A 61 7.66 1.49 2.67
C PHE A 61 9.03 1.37 3.30
N LYS A 62 9.12 1.81 4.54
CA LYS A 62 10.31 1.62 5.37
C LYS A 62 9.86 1.34 6.79
N GLY A 63 10.38 0.26 7.37
CA GLY A 63 10.00 -0.13 8.72
C GLY A 63 10.77 -1.30 9.23
N SER A 64 10.24 -1.96 10.25
CA SER A 64 10.86 -3.12 10.85
C SER A 64 9.81 -4.08 11.41
N ILE A 65 10.23 -5.32 11.58
CA ILE A 65 9.45 -6.38 12.25
C ILE A 65 10.33 -7.05 13.29
N GLN A 66 9.70 -7.80 14.19
CA GLN A 66 10.39 -8.71 15.08
C GLN A 66 10.31 -10.11 14.49
N ALA A 67 11.45 -10.76 14.31
CA ALA A 67 11.54 -12.11 13.79
C ALA A 67 12.29 -13.01 14.76
N LEU A 68 11.93 -14.29 14.81
CA LEU A 68 12.60 -15.26 15.65
C LEU A 68 13.78 -15.89 14.92
N CYS A 69 14.96 -15.83 15.52
CA CYS A 69 16.12 -16.49 14.98
C CYS A 69 16.03 -18.01 15.27
N ASP A 70 16.00 -18.83 14.22
CA ASP A 70 15.85 -20.29 14.33
C ASP A 70 17.02 -20.95 15.07
N ILE A 71 18.20 -20.37 14.97
CA ILE A 71 19.42 -20.94 15.59
C ILE A 71 19.50 -20.55 17.08
N MET A 72 19.28 -19.27 17.38
CA MET A 72 19.44 -18.71 18.72
C MET A 72 18.15 -18.74 19.54
N ASN A 73 17.02 -18.98 18.90
CA ASN A 73 15.69 -18.92 19.49
C ASN A 73 15.43 -17.59 20.21
N GLU A 74 15.96 -16.50 19.65
CA GLU A 74 15.81 -15.14 20.17
C GLU A 74 15.13 -14.27 19.15
N LEU A 75 14.37 -13.27 19.62
CA LEU A 75 13.79 -12.26 18.76
C LEU A 75 14.86 -11.27 18.33
N PHE A 76 14.83 -10.89 17.07
CA PHE A 76 15.65 -9.82 16.55
C PHE A 76 14.82 -8.88 15.69
N THR A 77 15.28 -7.64 15.54
CA THR A 77 14.64 -6.64 14.69
C THR A 77 15.16 -6.79 13.27
N GLN A 78 14.27 -7.02 12.34
CA GLN A 78 14.59 -7.04 10.91
C GLN A 78 14.06 -5.78 10.26
N GLU A 79 14.94 -5.04 9.59
CA GLU A 79 14.54 -3.86 8.83
C GLU A 79 13.98 -4.27 7.47
N LEU A 80 12.91 -3.59 7.07
CA LEU A 80 12.23 -3.82 5.80
C LEU A 80 12.17 -2.53 5.01
N GLU A 81 12.34 -2.65 3.70
CA GLU A 81 12.20 -1.55 2.78
C GLU A 81 11.74 -2.07 1.43
N ASN A 82 10.80 -1.39 0.81
CA ASN A 82 10.31 -1.77 -0.51
C ASN A 82 9.66 -0.58 -1.21
N SER A 83 9.59 -0.66 -2.52
CA SER A 83 8.89 0.33 -3.33
C SER A 83 8.41 -0.30 -4.62
N PHE A 84 7.30 0.19 -5.13
CA PHE A 84 6.82 -0.16 -6.47
C PHE A 84 5.93 0.96 -7.00
N SER A 85 5.67 0.92 -8.31
CA SER A 85 4.83 1.92 -8.98
C SER A 85 3.71 1.24 -9.74
N ILE A 86 2.54 1.88 -9.74
CA ILE A 86 1.36 1.43 -10.47
C ILE A 86 0.82 2.62 -11.25
N GLN A 87 0.38 2.38 -12.48
CA GLN A 87 -0.37 3.35 -13.25
C GLN A 87 -1.86 3.02 -13.19
N VAL A 88 -2.70 4.02 -12.95
CA VAL A 88 -4.16 3.86 -12.91
C VAL A 88 -4.75 4.55 -14.12
N LYS A 89 -5.52 3.81 -14.90
CA LYS A 89 -6.26 4.30 -16.06
C LYS A 89 -7.75 4.01 -15.86
N PHE A 90 -8.58 4.68 -16.63
CA PHE A 90 -10.02 4.48 -16.58
C PHE A 90 -10.49 3.72 -17.82
N GLY A 91 -11.41 2.80 -17.63
CA GLY A 91 -12.00 1.98 -18.66
C GLY A 91 -13.44 1.63 -18.34
N GLU A 92 -14.02 0.72 -19.10
CA GLU A 92 -15.42 0.30 -18.89
C GLU A 92 -15.57 -0.61 -17.69
N GLU A 93 -14.58 -1.46 -17.42
CA GLU A 93 -14.62 -2.44 -16.33
C GLU A 93 -13.35 -2.39 -15.49
N TYR A 94 -13.50 -2.72 -14.21
CA TYR A 94 -12.38 -2.89 -13.30
C TYR A 94 -11.48 -4.02 -13.80
N ASN A 95 -10.16 -3.77 -13.81
CA ASN A 95 -9.18 -4.79 -14.18
C ASN A 95 -7.89 -4.55 -13.39
N ASP A 96 -7.47 -5.55 -12.63
CA ASP A 96 -6.23 -5.53 -11.84
C ASP A 96 -5.30 -6.70 -12.19
N GLU A 97 -5.48 -7.32 -13.35
CA GLU A 97 -4.67 -8.48 -13.77
C GLU A 97 -3.21 -8.15 -14.01
N ASN A 98 -2.91 -6.89 -14.34
CA ASN A 98 -1.54 -6.43 -14.55
C ASN A 98 -1.01 -5.78 -13.28
N GLU A 99 0.16 -6.22 -12.80
CA GLU A 99 0.77 -5.70 -11.58
C GLU A 99 1.16 -4.22 -11.66
N GLU A 100 1.37 -3.70 -12.86
CA GLU A 100 1.82 -2.33 -13.09
C GLU A 100 0.70 -1.40 -13.56
N LEU A 101 -0.46 -1.95 -13.88
CA LEU A 101 -1.59 -1.20 -14.44
C LEU A 101 -2.90 -1.62 -13.78
N LEU A 102 -3.57 -0.66 -13.18
CA LEU A 102 -4.93 -0.83 -12.65
C LEU A 102 -5.90 -0.06 -13.53
N ILE A 103 -6.99 -0.70 -13.92
CA ILE A 103 -8.07 -0.06 -14.67
C ILE A 103 -9.29 0.07 -13.76
N LEU A 104 -9.77 1.29 -13.58
CA LEU A 104 -10.98 1.59 -12.81
C LEU A 104 -12.13 1.96 -13.74
N PRO A 105 -13.37 1.59 -13.40
CA PRO A 105 -14.54 2.07 -14.12
C PRO A 105 -14.62 3.61 -14.09
N HIS A 106 -15.15 4.20 -15.13
CA HIS A 106 -15.31 5.66 -15.20
C HIS A 106 -16.17 6.24 -14.07
N SER A 107 -17.06 5.43 -13.50
CA SER A 107 -17.93 5.83 -12.40
C SER A 107 -17.27 5.75 -11.02
N GLU A 108 -16.05 5.21 -10.93
CA GLU A 108 -15.36 5.06 -9.65
C GLU A 108 -14.83 6.42 -9.17
N HIS A 109 -14.96 6.65 -7.87
CA HIS A 109 -14.47 7.88 -7.22
C HIS A 109 -13.45 7.63 -6.14
N THR A 110 -13.25 6.37 -5.75
CA THR A 110 -12.41 5.98 -4.63
C THR A 110 -11.37 4.97 -5.09
N LEU A 111 -10.12 5.21 -4.68
CA LEU A 111 -9.01 4.28 -4.89
C LEU A 111 -8.75 3.55 -3.59
N LYS A 112 -8.84 2.22 -3.62
CA LYS A 112 -8.63 1.35 -2.46
C LYS A 112 -7.23 0.79 -2.52
N ILE A 113 -6.36 1.19 -1.59
CA ILE A 113 -4.93 0.84 -1.63
C ILE A 113 -4.46 -0.04 -0.47
N ALA A 114 -5.37 -0.50 0.39
CA ALA A 114 -4.99 -1.35 1.52
C ALA A 114 -4.22 -2.60 1.08
N GLN A 115 -4.72 -3.30 0.05
CA GLN A 115 -4.07 -4.50 -0.48
C GLN A 115 -2.70 -4.19 -1.07
N ASN A 116 -2.56 -3.07 -1.75
CA ASN A 116 -1.28 -2.64 -2.33
C ASN A 116 -0.24 -2.40 -1.24
N ILE A 117 -0.64 -1.74 -0.15
CA ILE A 117 0.25 -1.48 0.99
C ILE A 117 0.61 -2.80 1.69
N TYR A 118 -0.35 -3.72 1.84
CA TYR A 118 -0.08 -5.03 2.40
C TYR A 118 0.99 -5.78 1.59
N GLU A 119 0.85 -5.83 0.27
CA GLU A 119 1.83 -6.47 -0.61
C GLU A 119 3.19 -5.78 -0.53
N LEU A 120 3.20 -4.45 -0.44
CA LEU A 120 4.42 -3.66 -0.27
C LEU A 120 5.21 -4.08 0.97
N VAL A 121 4.50 -4.34 2.07
CA VAL A 121 5.11 -4.75 3.34
C VAL A 121 5.59 -6.20 3.29
N VAL A 122 4.73 -7.14 2.87
CA VAL A 122 5.06 -8.58 2.95
C VAL A 122 6.06 -9.02 1.90
N LEU A 123 6.22 -8.28 0.82
CA LEU A 123 7.21 -8.54 -0.23
C LEU A 123 8.53 -7.78 -0.01
N SER A 124 8.63 -7.04 1.07
CA SER A 124 9.85 -6.29 1.39
C SER A 124 10.97 -7.15 2.00
#